data_541ba46d2050413083887f024f5f8a9d
#
_entry.id   541ba46d2050413083887f024f5f8a9d
#
_cell.length_a   1.000
_cell.length_b   1.000
_cell.length_c   1.000
_cell.angle_alpha   90.00
_cell.angle_beta   90.00
_cell.angle_gamma   90.00
#
_symmetry.space_group_name_H-M   'P 1'
#
loop_
_entity.id
_entity.type
_entity.pdbx_description
1 polymer ?
#
loop_
_entity_poly.entity_id
_entity_poly.type
_entity_poly.pdbx_seq_one_letter_code
_entity_poly.pdbx_strand_id
1 'polypeptide(L)'
;MLDQLTVSAPSRLHFGLFSVGKNVKRRFGGAGLMIDQPRTEIEISRSSQFEILPHRDASACLKAVTAWFDSLKVTLKNDFSIDQLTELPLKIRIQATPPRHAGFGSGTQLALAAAFAVNSFLELPVPKPEEIAVSIGRG
;
A
#
# COMPACT_ATOMS: atom_id res chain seq x y z
N MET A 1 -9.36 16.32 6.79
CA MET A 1 -9.15 14.88 7.12
C MET A 1 -10.51 14.19 7.28
N LEU A 2 -10.68 13.11 6.59
CA LEU A 2 -11.91 12.30 6.64
C LEU A 2 -12.12 11.69 8.04
N ASP A 3 -13.35 11.34 8.39
CA ASP A 3 -13.62 10.61 9.64
C ASP A 3 -13.35 9.11 9.48
N GLN A 4 -13.65 8.57 8.31
CA GLN A 4 -13.44 7.18 7.95
C GLN A 4 -13.29 7.01 6.45
N LEU A 5 -12.48 6.06 6.03
CA LEU A 5 -12.25 5.68 4.63
C LEU A 5 -12.05 4.18 4.53
N THR A 6 -12.66 3.55 3.52
CA THR A 6 -12.36 2.16 3.17
C THR A 6 -11.77 2.09 1.77
N VAL A 7 -10.66 1.39 1.64
CA VAL A 7 -10.02 1.08 0.35
C VAL A 7 -10.15 -0.41 0.08
N SER A 8 -10.64 -0.75 -1.09
CA SER A 8 -10.80 -2.13 -1.54
C SER A 8 -10.00 -2.35 -2.83
N ALA A 9 -9.08 -3.29 -2.81
CA ALA A 9 -8.22 -3.62 -3.94
C ALA A 9 -8.45 -5.06 -4.41
N PRO A 10 -8.60 -5.30 -5.73
CA PRO A 10 -8.75 -6.64 -6.27
C PRO A 10 -7.44 -7.42 -6.16
N SER A 11 -7.50 -8.73 -6.38
CA SER A 11 -6.32 -9.59 -6.46
C SER A 11 -5.78 -9.68 -7.88
N ARG A 12 -4.51 -10.07 -8.00
CA ARG A 12 -3.87 -10.36 -9.28
C ARG A 12 -3.40 -11.80 -9.31
N LEU A 13 -3.98 -12.59 -10.22
CA LEU A 13 -3.45 -13.93 -10.51
C LEU A 13 -2.16 -13.82 -11.29
N HIS A 14 -1.10 -14.45 -10.78
CA HIS A 14 0.18 -14.56 -11.45
C HIS A 14 0.20 -15.81 -12.32
N PHE A 15 0.49 -15.67 -13.62
CA PHE A 15 0.63 -16.79 -14.55
C PHE A 15 2.09 -17.23 -14.73
N GLY A 16 3.06 -16.40 -14.33
CA GLY A 16 4.47 -16.73 -14.40
C GLY A 16 5.36 -15.51 -14.51
N LEU A 17 6.65 -15.76 -14.32
CA LEU A 17 7.71 -14.79 -14.50
C LEU A 17 8.53 -15.18 -15.73
N PHE A 18 8.97 -14.21 -16.52
CA PHE A 18 9.87 -14.43 -17.63
C PHE A 18 10.98 -13.39 -17.66
N SER A 19 12.13 -13.79 -18.21
CA SER A 19 13.28 -12.93 -18.40
C SER A 19 13.44 -12.64 -19.88
N VAL A 20 13.60 -11.37 -20.23
CA VAL A 20 13.77 -10.93 -21.62
C VAL A 20 15.06 -10.15 -21.78
N GLY A 21 15.91 -10.61 -22.70
CA GLY A 21 17.08 -9.90 -23.21
C GLY A 21 18.18 -9.62 -22.18
N LYS A 22 19.38 -9.32 -22.69
CA LYS A 22 20.55 -8.97 -21.88
C LYS A 22 20.75 -7.45 -21.75
N ASN A 23 20.25 -6.67 -22.68
CA ASN A 23 20.51 -5.23 -22.79
C ASN A 23 19.23 -4.37 -22.69
N VAL A 24 18.23 -4.82 -21.93
CA VAL A 24 16.98 -4.10 -21.70
C VAL A 24 16.93 -3.52 -20.30
N LYS A 25 16.29 -2.37 -20.15
CA LYS A 25 16.16 -1.65 -18.88
C LYS A 25 15.46 -2.49 -17.80
N ARG A 26 14.53 -3.36 -18.19
CA ARG A 26 13.89 -4.36 -17.31
C ARG A 26 14.13 -5.75 -17.89
N ARG A 27 14.86 -6.59 -17.14
CA ARG A 27 15.21 -7.97 -17.56
C ARG A 27 14.14 -9.00 -17.24
N PHE A 28 13.26 -8.69 -16.29
CA PHE A 28 12.24 -9.59 -15.79
C PHE A 28 10.85 -9.01 -15.99
N GLY A 29 9.95 -9.84 -16.40
CA GLY A 29 8.55 -9.52 -16.54
C GLY A 29 7.65 -10.63 -15.99
N GLY A 30 6.38 -10.31 -15.84
CA GLY A 30 5.36 -11.26 -15.41
C GLY A 30 4.06 -11.03 -16.16
N ALA A 31 3.29 -12.08 -16.33
CA ALA A 31 1.93 -12.02 -16.84
C ALA A 31 0.96 -12.31 -15.70
N GLY A 32 -0.16 -11.59 -15.67
CA GLY A 32 -1.18 -11.80 -14.67
C GLY A 32 -2.52 -11.23 -15.10
N LEU A 33 -3.55 -11.61 -14.37
CA LEU A 33 -4.92 -11.14 -14.58
C LEU A 33 -5.47 -10.58 -13.26
N MET A 34 -6.06 -9.38 -13.32
CA MET A 34 -6.82 -8.85 -12.19
C MET A 34 -8.14 -9.58 -12.06
N ILE A 35 -8.45 -10.00 -10.83
CA ILE A 35 -9.70 -10.70 -10.49
C ILE A 35 -10.41 -9.97 -9.37
N ASP A 36 -11.73 -10.01 -9.38
CA ASP A 36 -12.56 -9.26 -8.45
C ASP A 36 -12.51 -9.82 -7.02
N GLN A 37 -12.38 -11.13 -6.88
CA GLN A 37 -12.28 -11.81 -5.58
C GLN A 37 -11.14 -12.84 -5.59
N PRO A 38 -10.48 -13.06 -4.43
CA PRO A 38 -10.62 -12.36 -3.13
C PRO A 38 -10.04 -10.94 -3.18
N ARG A 39 -10.45 -10.07 -2.26
CA ARG A 39 -10.00 -8.67 -2.20
C ARG A 39 -9.17 -8.38 -0.96
N THR A 40 -8.33 -7.34 -1.05
CA THR A 40 -7.74 -6.67 0.11
C THR A 40 -8.62 -5.50 0.50
N GLU A 41 -9.03 -5.43 1.76
CA GLU A 41 -9.86 -4.34 2.27
C GLU A 41 -9.21 -3.73 3.51
N ILE A 42 -9.01 -2.42 3.47
CA ILE A 42 -8.40 -1.63 4.54
C ILE A 42 -9.34 -0.50 4.92
N GLU A 43 -9.65 -0.40 6.19
CA GLU A 43 -10.38 0.71 6.77
C GLU A 43 -9.41 1.60 7.55
N ILE A 44 -9.51 2.91 7.34
CA ILE A 44 -8.85 3.91 8.17
C ILE A 44 -9.92 4.78 8.82
N SER A 45 -9.75 5.05 10.10
CA SER A 45 -10.61 5.95 10.86
C SER A 45 -9.80 6.84 11.79
N ARG A 46 -10.40 7.93 12.25
CA ARG A 46 -9.78 8.79 13.26
C ARG A 46 -9.54 8.02 14.55
N SER A 47 -8.45 8.36 15.23
CA SER A 47 -8.08 7.82 16.54
C SER A 47 -7.38 8.91 17.35
N SER A 48 -7.17 8.67 18.63
CA SER A 48 -6.37 9.56 19.49
C SER A 48 -4.86 9.44 19.22
N GLN A 49 -4.44 8.32 18.64
CA GLN A 49 -3.04 8.00 18.31
C GLN A 49 -2.98 7.08 17.11
N PHE A 50 -1.81 7.00 16.48
CA PHE A 50 -1.55 6.04 15.42
C PHE A 50 -1.60 4.61 15.96
N GLU A 51 -2.40 3.77 15.32
CA GLU A 51 -2.45 2.33 15.63
C GLU A 51 -2.83 1.51 14.40
N ILE A 52 -2.30 0.30 14.33
CA ILE A 52 -2.76 -0.73 13.41
C ILE A 52 -3.33 -1.87 14.25
N LEU A 53 -4.61 -2.21 14.02
CA LEU A 53 -5.27 -3.25 14.79
C LEU A 53 -4.62 -4.62 14.51
N PRO A 54 -4.63 -5.54 15.49
CA PRO A 54 -4.04 -6.86 15.33
C PRO A 54 -4.57 -7.60 14.09
N HIS A 55 -3.66 -8.06 13.26
CA HIS A 55 -3.93 -8.86 12.07
C HIS A 55 -2.64 -9.58 11.64
N ARG A 56 -2.73 -10.74 10.98
CA ARG A 56 -1.56 -11.47 10.48
C ARG A 56 -0.67 -10.63 9.55
N ASP A 57 -1.26 -9.66 8.84
CA ASP A 57 -0.58 -8.78 7.89
C ASP A 57 -0.27 -7.39 8.44
N ALA A 58 -0.49 -7.13 9.74
CA ALA A 58 -0.28 -5.82 10.35
C ALA A 58 1.16 -5.32 10.20
N SER A 59 2.16 -6.18 10.36
CA SER A 59 3.58 -5.83 10.19
C SER A 59 3.90 -5.41 8.74
N ALA A 60 3.37 -6.12 7.76
CA ALA A 60 3.55 -5.77 6.35
C ALA A 60 2.84 -4.45 6.00
N CYS A 61 1.67 -4.22 6.56
CA CYS A 61 0.95 -2.96 6.43
C CYS A 61 1.75 -1.79 7.02
N LEU A 62 2.25 -1.94 8.23
CA LEU A 62 3.09 -0.92 8.88
C LEU A 62 4.33 -0.58 8.06
N LYS A 63 5.02 -1.59 7.54
CA LYS A 63 6.19 -1.39 6.69
C LYS A 63 5.87 -0.57 5.44
N ALA A 64 4.77 -0.89 4.78
CA ALA A 64 4.34 -0.18 3.57
C ALA A 64 3.95 1.28 3.86
N VAL A 65 3.18 1.51 4.92
CA VAL A 65 2.76 2.86 5.33
C VAL A 65 3.95 3.70 5.74
N THR A 66 4.90 3.14 6.48
CA THR A 66 6.14 3.84 6.88
C THR A 66 6.97 4.24 5.65
N ALA A 67 7.18 3.33 4.71
CA ALA A 67 7.95 3.60 3.50
C ALA A 67 7.30 4.71 2.65
N TRP A 68 5.97 4.68 2.52
CA TRP A 68 5.23 5.72 1.82
C TRP A 68 5.32 7.07 2.55
N PHE A 69 5.14 7.08 3.86
CA PHE A 69 5.23 8.29 4.69
C PHE A 69 6.62 8.95 4.58
N ASP A 70 7.69 8.17 4.63
CA ASP A 70 9.05 8.68 4.46
C ASP A 70 9.27 9.27 3.06
N SER A 71 8.69 8.66 2.04
CA SER A 71 8.70 9.19 0.67
C SER A 71 7.96 10.53 0.56
N LEU A 72 6.82 10.67 1.23
CA LEU A 72 6.07 11.93 1.29
C LEU A 72 6.86 13.06 1.93
N LYS A 73 7.57 12.79 3.02
CA LYS A 73 8.45 13.77 3.67
C LYS A 73 9.51 14.33 2.71
N VAL A 74 10.10 13.47 1.89
CA VAL A 74 11.08 13.89 0.89
C VAL A 74 10.44 14.74 -0.21
N THR A 75 9.23 14.38 -0.64
CA THR A 75 8.54 15.03 -1.77
C THR A 75 7.91 16.35 -1.36
N LEU A 76 7.23 16.40 -0.23
CA LEU A 76 6.45 17.57 0.21
C LEU A 76 7.25 18.56 1.06
N LYS A 77 8.42 18.18 1.55
CA LYS A 77 9.35 19.04 2.32
C LYS A 77 8.64 19.95 3.33
N ASN A 78 8.47 21.22 2.98
CA ASN A 78 7.96 22.26 3.88
C ASN A 78 6.43 22.28 4.04
N ASP A 79 5.69 21.57 3.19
CA ASP A 79 4.23 21.52 3.23
C ASP A 79 3.68 20.41 4.14
N PHE A 80 4.58 19.58 4.67
CA PHE A 80 4.23 18.46 5.52
C PHE A 80 4.79 18.66 6.93
N SER A 81 3.93 19.06 7.87
CA SER A 81 4.31 19.43 9.23
C SER A 81 4.44 18.25 10.20
N ILE A 82 4.13 17.03 9.76
CA ILE A 82 4.17 15.83 10.61
C ILE A 82 5.51 15.13 10.42
N ASP A 83 6.30 15.06 11.48
CA ASP A 83 7.64 14.48 11.41
C ASP A 83 7.65 12.95 11.53
N GLN A 84 6.70 12.38 12.25
CA GLN A 84 6.63 10.94 12.48
C GLN A 84 5.24 10.37 12.17
N LEU A 85 5.21 9.19 11.60
CA LEU A 85 3.97 8.46 11.33
C LEU A 85 3.13 8.27 12.61
N THR A 86 3.79 8.08 13.75
CA THR A 86 3.16 7.89 15.06
C THR A 86 2.40 9.12 15.57
N GLU A 87 2.63 10.29 14.98
CA GLU A 87 1.89 11.52 15.30
C GLU A 87 0.54 11.60 14.59
N LEU A 88 0.30 10.74 13.59
CA LEU A 88 -0.97 10.71 12.88
C LEU A 88 -2.09 10.16 13.78
N PRO A 89 -3.17 10.92 14.00
CA PRO A 89 -4.30 10.48 14.83
C PRO A 89 -5.24 9.56 14.02
N LEU A 90 -4.73 8.41 13.60
CA LEU A 90 -5.48 7.47 12.77
C LEU A 90 -5.29 6.01 13.20
N LYS A 91 -6.30 5.23 12.94
CA LYS A 91 -6.35 3.81 13.19
C LYS A 91 -6.57 3.05 11.87
N ILE A 92 -5.76 2.05 11.63
CA ILE A 92 -5.84 1.17 10.46
C ILE A 92 -6.39 -0.19 10.89
N ARG A 93 -7.42 -0.64 10.19
CA ARG A 93 -7.99 -1.98 10.31
C ARG A 93 -7.87 -2.70 8.99
N ILE A 94 -7.21 -3.84 8.96
CA ILE A 94 -7.20 -4.74 7.82
C ILE A 94 -8.44 -5.63 7.95
N GLN A 95 -9.45 -5.42 7.09
CA GLN A 95 -10.71 -6.13 7.14
C GLN A 95 -10.63 -7.48 6.42
N ALA A 96 -9.92 -7.52 5.30
CA ALA A 96 -9.75 -8.73 4.51
C ALA A 96 -8.44 -8.70 3.74
N THR A 97 -7.81 -9.85 3.59
CA THR A 97 -6.68 -10.08 2.69
C THR A 97 -6.78 -11.47 2.05
N PRO A 98 -6.37 -11.63 0.78
CA PRO A 98 -6.24 -12.94 0.17
C PRO A 98 -5.19 -13.80 0.89
N PRO A 99 -5.23 -15.13 0.74
CA PRO A 99 -4.20 -16.01 1.26
C PRO A 99 -2.81 -15.62 0.74
N ARG A 100 -1.81 -15.61 1.63
CA ARG A 100 -0.42 -15.36 1.26
C ARG A 100 0.13 -16.54 0.45
N HIS A 101 1.05 -16.23 -0.48
CA HIS A 101 1.77 -17.21 -1.29
C HIS A 101 0.85 -18.14 -2.11
N ALA A 102 -0.35 -17.69 -2.41
CA ALA A 102 -1.34 -18.42 -3.21
C ALA A 102 -1.49 -17.90 -4.65
N GLY A 103 -0.56 -17.04 -5.09
CA GLY A 103 -0.58 -16.47 -6.44
C GLY A 103 -1.52 -15.29 -6.65
N PHE A 104 -2.07 -14.71 -5.59
CA PHE A 104 -3.01 -13.57 -5.67
C PHE A 104 -2.35 -12.19 -5.64
N GLY A 105 -1.03 -12.11 -5.51
CA GLY A 105 -0.32 -10.84 -5.37
C GLY A 105 -0.66 -10.09 -4.10
N SER A 106 -1.06 -10.79 -3.03
CA SER A 106 -1.61 -10.21 -1.81
C SER A 106 -0.68 -9.22 -1.11
N GLY A 107 0.62 -9.50 -1.07
CA GLY A 107 1.59 -8.60 -0.43
C GLY A 107 1.72 -7.26 -1.15
N THR A 108 1.73 -7.26 -2.47
CA THR A 108 1.80 -6.03 -3.27
C THR A 108 0.49 -5.24 -3.18
N GLN A 109 -0.65 -5.91 -3.28
CA GLN A 109 -1.96 -5.25 -3.19
C GLN A 109 -2.18 -4.64 -1.80
N LEU A 110 -1.81 -5.35 -0.73
CA LEU A 110 -1.86 -4.81 0.63
C LEU A 110 -1.00 -3.55 0.78
N ALA A 111 0.23 -3.59 0.30
CA ALA A 111 1.15 -2.46 0.42
C ALA A 111 0.65 -1.23 -0.35
N LEU A 112 0.20 -1.42 -1.59
CA LEU A 112 -0.37 -0.34 -2.40
C LEU A 112 -1.65 0.22 -1.78
N ALA A 113 -2.56 -0.64 -1.34
CA ALA A 113 -3.82 -0.24 -0.73
C ALA A 113 -3.60 0.53 0.58
N ALA A 114 -2.67 0.08 1.44
CA ALA A 114 -2.37 0.74 2.69
C ALA A 114 -1.77 2.14 2.48
N ALA A 115 -0.78 2.26 1.60
CA ALA A 115 -0.16 3.54 1.27
C ALA A 115 -1.18 4.51 0.65
N PHE A 116 -1.99 4.04 -0.31
CA PHE A 116 -3.03 4.83 -0.92
C PHE A 116 -4.12 5.27 0.09
N ALA A 117 -4.51 4.36 0.99
CA ALA A 117 -5.50 4.65 2.01
C ALA A 117 -5.04 5.77 2.96
N VAL A 118 -3.79 5.72 3.44
CA VAL A 118 -3.22 6.78 4.29
C VAL A 118 -3.16 8.11 3.53
N ASN A 119 -2.68 8.09 2.28
CA ASN A 119 -2.61 9.29 1.45
C ASN A 119 -3.98 9.94 1.27
N SER A 120 -4.99 9.14 0.95
CA SER A 120 -6.37 9.62 0.72
C SER A 120 -7.03 10.10 2.02
N PHE A 121 -6.78 9.42 3.13
CA PHE A 121 -7.30 9.83 4.44
C PHE A 121 -6.75 11.18 4.89
N LEU A 122 -5.50 11.47 4.55
CA LEU A 122 -4.85 12.77 4.81
C LEU A 122 -5.23 13.84 3.77
N GLU A 123 -6.06 13.50 2.79
CA GLU A 123 -6.49 14.39 1.71
C GLU A 123 -5.31 14.99 0.92
N LEU A 124 -4.22 14.24 0.81
CA LEU A 124 -3.06 14.63 0.02
C LEU A 124 -3.33 14.45 -1.49
N PRO A 125 -2.59 15.16 -2.36
CA PRO A 125 -2.70 14.96 -3.80
C PRO A 125 -2.61 13.48 -4.18
N VAL A 126 -3.47 13.04 -5.11
CA VAL A 126 -3.52 11.63 -5.53
C VAL A 126 -2.20 11.24 -6.20
N PRO A 127 -1.43 10.31 -5.62
CA PRO A 127 -0.18 9.88 -6.19
C PRO A 127 -0.41 8.98 -7.40
N LYS A 128 0.55 8.94 -8.30
CA LYS A 128 0.55 7.92 -9.35
C LYS A 128 0.85 6.55 -8.73
N PRO A 129 0.22 5.48 -9.21
CA PRO A 129 0.49 4.12 -8.69
C PRO A 129 1.97 3.75 -8.70
N GLU A 130 2.72 4.22 -9.70
CA GLU A 130 4.16 3.98 -9.82
C GLU A 130 4.97 4.64 -8.70
N GLU A 131 4.56 5.81 -8.24
CA GLU A 131 5.21 6.53 -7.14
C GLU A 131 5.09 5.75 -5.84
N ILE A 132 3.89 5.22 -5.55
CA ILE A 132 3.68 4.33 -4.41
C ILE A 132 4.50 3.05 -4.58
N ALA A 133 4.43 2.41 -5.74
CA ALA A 133 5.14 1.16 -6.01
C ALA A 133 6.65 1.28 -5.77
N VAL A 134 7.26 2.35 -6.27
CA VAL A 134 8.70 2.64 -6.05
C VAL A 134 9.00 2.83 -4.55
N SER A 135 8.19 3.61 -3.83
CA SER A 135 8.43 3.89 -2.41
C SER A 135 8.39 2.64 -1.53
N ILE A 136 7.53 1.68 -1.86
CA ILE A 136 7.40 0.42 -1.13
C ILE A 136 8.28 -0.70 -1.68
N GLY A 137 9.21 -0.40 -2.61
CA GLY A 137 10.13 -1.37 -3.19
C GLY A 137 9.50 -2.34 -4.20
N ARG A 138 8.48 -1.90 -4.92
CA ARG A 138 7.72 -2.72 -5.90
C ARG A 138 7.74 -2.13 -7.31
N GLY A 139 8.75 -1.38 -7.62
CA GLY A 139 8.93 -0.75 -8.94
C GLY A 139 9.78 -1.56 -9.92
#